data_24879632ee43f57f4e1d06e393694e7b
#
_entry.id   24879632ee43f57f4e1d06e393694e7b
#
_cell.length_a   1.000
_cell.length_b   1.000
_cell.length_c   1.000
_cell.angle_alpha   90.00
_cell.angle_beta   90.00
_cell.angle_gamma   90.00
#
_symmetry.space_group_name_H-M   'P 1'
#
loop_
_entity.id
_entity.type
_entity.pdbx_description
1 polymer ?
#
loop_
_entity_poly.entity_id
_entity_poly.type
_entity_poly.pdbx_seq_one_letter_code
_entity_poly.pdbx_strand_id
1 'polypeptide(L)'
;MKNRNDRMLLYICMADAYAFAMEYLTGVNERFSRYACLKFKCYCNHPIHLHHLPASFYTDDTEMSVANARVLIEDGTSNLLPLIFADTWLHEFKRGGGRKGYSRGFQNLLEKARSGLNLLQMIRP
;
A
#
# COMPACT_ATOMS: atom_id res chain seq x y z
N MET A 1 -6.48 4.93 -29.75
CA MET A 1 -5.52 5.47 -28.75
C MET A 1 -5.65 4.58 -27.50
N LYS A 2 -4.61 3.82 -27.12
CA LYS A 2 -4.62 3.07 -25.86
C LYS A 2 -4.68 4.07 -24.71
N ASN A 3 -5.66 3.96 -23.85
CA ASN A 3 -5.88 4.87 -22.73
C ASN A 3 -4.65 4.85 -21.83
N ARG A 4 -4.03 6.02 -21.60
CA ARG A 4 -2.83 6.16 -20.76
C ARG A 4 -3.04 5.74 -19.30
N ASN A 5 -4.30 5.59 -18.90
CA ASN A 5 -4.71 5.29 -17.53
C ASN A 5 -4.75 3.78 -17.19
N ASP A 6 -4.67 2.89 -18.19
CA ASP A 6 -4.74 1.43 -17.99
C ASP A 6 -3.53 0.84 -17.24
N ARG A 7 -2.45 1.62 -17.06
CA ARG A 7 -1.23 1.21 -16.37
C ARG A 7 -0.94 1.95 -15.06
N MET A 8 -1.83 2.84 -14.64
CA MET A 8 -1.59 3.69 -13.47
C MET A 8 -1.30 2.86 -12.21
N LEU A 9 -2.13 1.86 -11.92
CA LEU A 9 -1.93 0.98 -10.76
C LEU A 9 -0.63 0.18 -10.85
N LEU A 10 -0.24 -0.25 -12.05
CA LEU A 10 1.04 -0.92 -12.26
C LEU A 10 2.20 0.01 -11.92
N TYR A 11 2.15 1.27 -12.36
CA TYR A 11 3.20 2.24 -12.06
C TYR A 11 3.25 2.60 -10.57
N ILE A 12 2.10 2.69 -9.88
CA ILE A 12 2.05 2.86 -8.42
C ILE A 12 2.74 1.69 -7.73
N CYS A 13 2.40 0.45 -8.09
CA CYS A 13 3.00 -0.74 -7.51
C CYS A 13 4.53 -0.81 -7.75
N MET A 14 4.98 -0.47 -8.95
CA MET A 14 6.41 -0.46 -9.27
C MET A 14 7.16 0.63 -8.48
N ALA A 15 6.57 1.81 -8.35
CA ALA A 15 7.17 2.93 -7.62
C ALA A 15 7.21 2.65 -6.11
N ASP A 16 6.12 2.14 -5.54
CA ASP A 16 6.03 1.74 -4.14
C ASP A 16 7.08 0.66 -3.81
N ALA A 17 7.10 -0.44 -4.57
CA ALA A 17 8.07 -1.51 -4.37
C ALA A 17 9.53 -1.06 -4.55
N TYR A 18 9.79 -0.06 -5.38
CA TYR A 18 11.11 0.55 -5.54
C TYR A 18 11.44 1.46 -4.36
N ALA A 19 10.53 2.36 -4.00
CA ALA A 19 10.71 3.35 -2.94
C ALA A 19 10.86 2.71 -1.57
N PHE A 20 10.21 1.57 -1.33
CA PHE A 20 10.30 0.81 -0.09
C PHE A 20 11.74 0.53 0.35
N ALA A 21 12.65 0.25 -0.59
CA ALA A 21 14.06 0.01 -0.28
C ALA A 21 14.78 1.24 0.30
N MET A 22 14.21 2.42 0.12
CA MET A 22 14.80 3.70 0.55
C MET A 22 13.99 4.40 1.64
N GLU A 23 12.84 3.85 2.01
CA GLU A 23 11.93 4.45 2.98
C GLU A 23 12.61 4.56 4.35
N TYR A 24 12.42 5.71 5.03
CA TYR A 24 13.02 6.02 6.33
C TYR A 24 14.57 5.99 6.39
N LEU A 25 15.25 5.96 5.26
CA LEU A 25 16.70 6.09 5.25
C LEU A 25 17.12 7.54 5.50
N THR A 26 17.92 7.75 6.52
CA THR A 26 18.44 9.08 6.89
C THR A 26 19.94 9.00 7.12
N GLY A 27 20.67 10.09 6.89
CA GLY A 27 22.09 10.31 7.17
C GLY A 27 23.03 9.12 7.01
N VAL A 28 23.11 8.23 7.99
CA VAL A 28 24.02 7.08 8.00
C VAL A 28 23.80 6.15 6.81
N ASN A 29 22.58 6.07 6.29
CA ASN A 29 22.19 5.22 5.17
C ASN A 29 22.22 5.95 3.81
N GLU A 30 22.72 7.19 3.77
CA GLU A 30 22.77 7.99 2.54
C GLU A 30 23.53 7.29 1.41
N ARG A 31 24.61 6.57 1.73
CA ARG A 31 25.37 5.81 0.72
C ARG A 31 24.54 4.72 0.08
N PHE A 32 23.73 4.02 0.88
CA PHE A 32 22.81 3.01 0.35
C PHE A 32 21.74 3.65 -0.50
N SER A 33 21.14 4.73 -0.04
CA SER A 33 20.12 5.49 -0.76
C SER A 33 20.63 5.97 -2.13
N ARG A 34 21.84 6.56 -2.16
CA ARG A 34 22.49 6.97 -3.41
C ARG A 34 22.77 5.80 -4.35
N TYR A 35 23.26 4.69 -3.80
CA TYR A 35 23.55 3.49 -4.58
C TYR A 35 22.27 2.87 -5.18
N ALA A 36 21.20 2.80 -4.41
CA ALA A 36 19.91 2.31 -4.86
C ALA A 36 19.33 3.20 -5.97
N CYS A 37 19.40 4.53 -5.83
CA CYS A 37 18.99 5.48 -6.86
C CYS A 37 19.78 5.35 -8.17
N LEU A 38 21.08 5.09 -8.09
CA LEU A 38 21.93 4.90 -9.27
C LEU A 38 21.63 3.59 -10.00
N LYS A 39 21.13 2.58 -9.31
CA LYS A 39 20.74 1.29 -9.85
C LYS A 39 19.24 1.14 -10.06
N PHE A 40 18.60 2.17 -10.58
CA PHE A 40 17.15 2.23 -10.83
C PHE A 40 16.52 1.00 -11.53
N LYS A 41 17.31 0.09 -12.06
CA LYS A 41 16.83 -1.13 -12.73
C LYS A 41 16.62 -2.30 -11.77
N CYS A 42 16.97 -2.17 -10.50
CA CYS A 42 16.93 -3.26 -9.53
C CYS A 42 16.13 -2.88 -8.30
N TYR A 43 15.21 -3.75 -7.90
CA TYR A 43 14.64 -3.70 -6.57
C TYR A 43 15.68 -4.14 -5.54
N CYS A 44 15.74 -3.46 -4.41
CA CYS A 44 16.71 -3.76 -3.35
C CYS A 44 15.98 -4.08 -2.04
N ASN A 45 16.61 -4.90 -1.21
CA ASN A 45 16.15 -5.11 0.16
C ASN A 45 16.38 -3.85 0.98
N HIS A 46 15.44 -3.55 1.86
CA HIS A 46 15.62 -2.47 2.82
C HIS A 46 16.67 -2.87 3.87
N PRO A 47 17.70 -2.05 4.15
CA PRO A 47 18.82 -2.46 5.00
C PRO A 47 18.46 -2.62 6.47
N ILE A 48 17.48 -1.87 6.95
CA ILE A 48 17.12 -1.80 8.37
C ILE A 48 15.61 -1.92 8.65
N HIS A 49 14.81 -2.33 7.66
CA HIS A 49 13.38 -2.40 7.87
C HIS A 49 13.01 -3.52 8.85
N LEU A 50 12.24 -3.18 9.88
CA LEU A 50 11.88 -4.08 10.99
C LEU A 50 11.17 -5.37 10.56
N HIS A 51 10.51 -5.37 9.42
CA HIS A 51 9.73 -6.51 8.93
C HIS A 51 10.50 -7.41 7.96
N HIS A 52 11.76 -7.09 7.64
CA HIS A 52 12.60 -7.89 6.73
C HIS A 52 11.91 -8.30 5.43
N LEU A 53 11.13 -7.40 4.85
CA LEU A 53 10.39 -7.67 3.63
C LEU A 53 11.34 -7.84 2.45
N PRO A 54 11.05 -8.77 1.51
CA PRO A 54 11.93 -9.02 0.38
C PRO A 54 11.95 -7.85 -0.60
N ALA A 55 13.00 -7.79 -1.41
CA ALA A 55 13.07 -6.85 -2.53
C ALA A 55 11.84 -7.00 -3.44
N SER A 56 11.40 -5.90 -4.03
CA SER A 56 10.20 -5.82 -4.87
C SER A 56 8.86 -6.02 -4.14
N PHE A 57 8.88 -6.05 -2.83
CA PHE A 57 7.66 -6.10 -2.05
C PHE A 57 6.96 -4.73 -2.09
N TYR A 58 5.68 -4.71 -2.43
CA TYR A 58 4.87 -3.50 -2.38
C TYR A 58 4.19 -3.35 -1.01
N THR A 59 3.88 -2.13 -0.61
CA THR A 59 3.38 -1.79 0.73
C THR A 59 1.87 -1.49 0.73
N ASP A 60 1.42 -0.82 1.77
CA ASP A 60 0.05 -0.33 1.94
C ASP A 60 -0.36 0.66 0.84
N ASP A 61 0.55 1.45 0.29
CA ASP A 61 0.25 2.41 -0.78
C ASP A 61 -0.34 1.70 -2.00
N THR A 62 0.25 0.60 -2.42
CA THR A 62 -0.29 -0.22 -3.51
C THR A 62 -1.60 -0.91 -3.11
N GLU A 63 -1.65 -1.51 -1.92
CA GLU A 63 -2.83 -2.27 -1.46
C GLU A 63 -4.06 -1.38 -1.36
N MET A 64 -3.92 -0.17 -0.79
CA MET A 64 -5.01 0.80 -0.71
C MET A 64 -5.38 1.37 -2.07
N SER A 65 -4.41 1.59 -2.95
CA SER A 65 -4.70 2.04 -4.32
C SER A 65 -5.51 1.01 -5.10
N VAL A 66 -5.21 -0.28 -4.96
CA VAL A 66 -5.98 -1.37 -5.55
C VAL A 66 -7.39 -1.43 -4.97
N ALA A 67 -7.53 -1.32 -3.65
CA ALA A 67 -8.82 -1.31 -2.98
C ALA A 67 -9.72 -0.15 -3.47
N ASN A 68 -9.16 1.05 -3.54
CA ASN A 68 -9.89 2.22 -4.04
C ASN A 68 -10.29 2.06 -5.51
N ALA A 69 -9.40 1.53 -6.35
CA ALA A 69 -9.71 1.29 -7.76
C ALA A 69 -10.82 0.26 -7.95
N ARG A 70 -10.88 -0.78 -7.12
CA ARG A 70 -11.99 -1.75 -7.14
C ARG A 70 -13.32 -1.08 -6.87
N VAL A 71 -13.42 -0.25 -5.82
CA VAL A 71 -14.65 0.48 -5.54
C VAL A 71 -15.09 1.31 -6.73
N LEU A 72 -14.16 2.05 -7.35
CA LEU A 72 -14.47 2.91 -8.49
C LEU A 72 -14.90 2.13 -9.75
N ILE A 73 -14.38 0.91 -9.94
CA ILE A 73 -14.68 0.08 -11.11
C ILE A 73 -15.98 -0.71 -10.91
N GLU A 74 -16.18 -1.29 -9.72
CA GLU A 74 -17.27 -2.20 -9.43
C GLU A 74 -18.58 -1.46 -9.10
N ASP A 75 -18.47 -0.38 -8.30
CA ASP A 75 -19.64 0.38 -7.83
C ASP A 75 -19.90 1.67 -8.63
N GLY A 76 -18.96 2.05 -9.49
CA GLY A 76 -19.02 3.31 -10.22
C GLY A 76 -18.87 4.53 -9.34
N THR A 77 -19.04 5.72 -9.92
CA THR A 77 -18.88 7.00 -9.19
C THR A 77 -20.16 7.46 -8.48
N SER A 78 -21.27 6.78 -8.65
CA SER A 78 -22.60 7.23 -8.18
C SER A 78 -22.93 6.85 -6.74
N ASN A 79 -22.26 5.86 -6.15
CA ASN A 79 -22.55 5.36 -4.79
C ASN A 79 -21.28 5.16 -3.95
N LEU A 80 -20.45 6.19 -3.84
CA LEU A 80 -19.21 6.14 -3.05
C LEU A 80 -19.52 6.24 -1.54
N LEU A 81 -20.11 5.20 -0.97
CA LEU A 81 -20.38 5.14 0.45
C LEU A 81 -19.13 4.75 1.23
N PRO A 82 -18.85 5.40 2.37
CA PRO A 82 -17.70 5.04 3.22
C PRO A 82 -17.66 3.56 3.61
N LEU A 83 -18.81 2.91 3.73
CA LEU A 83 -18.91 1.50 4.06
C LEU A 83 -18.29 0.61 2.97
N ILE A 84 -18.54 0.93 1.69
CA ILE A 84 -18.00 0.17 0.55
C ILE A 84 -16.47 0.24 0.56
N PHE A 85 -15.90 1.43 0.80
CA PHE A 85 -14.45 1.57 0.93
C PHE A 85 -13.90 0.78 2.11
N ALA A 86 -14.54 0.86 3.29
CA ALA A 86 -14.08 0.17 4.48
C ALA A 86 -14.12 -1.36 4.32
N ASP A 87 -15.15 -1.90 3.69
CA ASP A 87 -15.25 -3.34 3.38
C ASP A 87 -14.17 -3.76 2.38
N THR A 88 -13.95 -2.95 1.34
CA THR A 88 -12.96 -3.24 0.31
C THR A 88 -11.52 -3.15 0.86
N TRP A 89 -11.22 -2.14 1.67
CA TRP A 89 -9.92 -2.01 2.35
C TRP A 89 -9.64 -3.22 3.24
N LEU A 90 -10.62 -3.62 4.06
CA LEU A 90 -10.47 -4.77 4.94
C LEU A 90 -10.32 -6.08 4.15
N HIS A 91 -11.05 -6.20 3.03
CA HIS A 91 -10.93 -7.35 2.13
C HIS A 91 -9.53 -7.44 1.53
N GLU A 92 -9.01 -6.36 0.94
CA GLU A 92 -7.67 -6.34 0.32
C GLU A 92 -6.57 -6.58 1.36
N PHE A 93 -6.67 -5.98 2.55
CA PHE A 93 -5.75 -6.23 3.65
C PHE A 93 -5.70 -7.72 4.04
N LYS A 94 -6.85 -8.37 4.21
CA LYS A 94 -6.93 -9.79 4.53
C LYS A 94 -6.44 -10.67 3.38
N ARG A 95 -6.80 -10.33 2.15
CA ARG A 95 -6.33 -11.01 0.94
C ARG A 95 -4.81 -10.92 0.79
N GLY A 96 -4.23 -9.79 1.16
CA GLY A 96 -2.78 -9.56 1.21
C GLY A 96 -2.05 -10.26 2.36
N GLY A 97 -2.77 -11.02 3.21
CA GLY A 97 -2.20 -11.74 4.35
C GLY A 97 -1.86 -10.85 5.54
N GLY A 98 -2.52 -9.70 5.69
CA GLY A 98 -2.25 -8.75 6.78
C GLY A 98 -0.93 -8.01 6.56
N ARG A 99 -0.77 -7.44 5.38
CA ARG A 99 0.46 -6.74 4.95
C ARG A 99 0.91 -5.70 5.96
N LYS A 100 2.20 -5.60 6.15
CA LYS A 100 2.83 -4.57 6.97
C LYS A 100 3.23 -3.37 6.10
N GLY A 101 3.26 -2.19 6.68
CA GLY A 101 3.55 -0.92 6.01
C GLY A 101 2.66 0.20 6.51
N TYR A 102 1.42 -0.11 6.86
CA TYR A 102 0.47 0.86 7.41
C TYR A 102 1.00 1.57 8.66
N SER A 103 0.56 2.79 8.89
CA SER A 103 0.77 3.44 10.17
C SER A 103 0.30 2.53 11.31
N ARG A 104 1.00 2.53 12.45
CA ARG A 104 0.71 1.63 13.58
C ARG A 104 -0.75 1.69 14.01
N GLY A 105 -1.35 2.88 14.02
CA GLY A 105 -2.75 3.06 14.39
C GLY A 105 -3.69 2.37 13.41
N PHE A 106 -3.52 2.61 12.12
CA PHE A 106 -4.37 2.03 11.08
C PHE A 106 -4.17 0.52 10.93
N GLN A 107 -2.92 0.04 11.03
CA GLN A 107 -2.61 -1.38 11.08
C GLN A 107 -3.43 -2.09 12.17
N ASN A 108 -3.43 -1.57 13.40
CA ASN A 108 -4.19 -2.13 14.51
C ASN A 108 -5.70 -2.14 14.25
N LEU A 109 -6.24 -1.12 13.58
CA LEU A 109 -7.65 -1.09 13.21
C LEU A 109 -7.99 -2.19 12.21
N LEU A 110 -7.20 -2.34 11.14
CA LEU A 110 -7.38 -3.38 10.11
C LEU A 110 -7.26 -4.80 10.70
N GLU A 111 -6.30 -5.02 11.59
CA GLU A 111 -6.09 -6.33 12.25
C GLU A 111 -7.26 -6.72 13.17
N LYS A 112 -7.88 -5.75 13.84
CA LYS A 112 -8.99 -5.98 14.78
C LYS A 112 -10.37 -5.98 14.13
N ALA A 113 -10.51 -5.31 13.00
CA ALA A 113 -11.80 -5.15 12.33
C ALA A 113 -12.34 -6.50 11.83
N ARG A 114 -13.63 -6.74 12.13
CA ARG A 114 -14.35 -7.95 11.69
C ARG A 114 -15.14 -7.73 10.41
N SER A 115 -15.53 -6.48 10.14
CA SER A 115 -16.27 -6.04 8.96
C SER A 115 -15.95 -4.58 8.65
N GLY A 116 -16.31 -4.11 7.46
CA GLY A 116 -16.16 -2.69 7.10
C GLY A 116 -16.97 -1.77 8.01
N LEU A 117 -18.19 -2.18 8.41
CA LEU A 117 -18.98 -1.43 9.39
C LEU A 117 -18.24 -1.29 10.73
N ASN A 118 -17.65 -2.39 11.20
CA ASN A 118 -16.86 -2.36 12.43
C ASN A 118 -15.60 -1.49 12.27
N LEU A 119 -14.92 -1.55 11.13
CA LEU A 119 -13.80 -0.66 10.83
C LEU A 119 -14.21 0.81 10.87
N LEU A 120 -15.35 1.18 10.25
CA LEU A 120 -15.87 2.55 10.29
C LEU A 120 -16.19 3.03 11.71
N GLN A 121 -16.78 2.17 12.53
CA GLN A 121 -17.07 2.50 13.94
C GLN A 121 -15.79 2.75 14.74
N MET A 122 -14.72 2.04 14.43
CA MET A 122 -13.42 2.20 15.09
C MET A 122 -12.66 3.45 14.62
N ILE A 123 -12.86 3.90 13.37
CA ILE A 123 -12.26 5.12 12.80
C ILE A 123 -12.98 6.37 13.29
N ARG A 124 -14.28 6.29 13.50
CA ARG A 124 -15.13 7.41 13.97
C ARG A 124 -15.43 7.19 15.45
N PRO A 125 -14.70 7.83 16.35
CA PRO A 125 -15.02 7.77 17.78
C PRO A 125 -16.33 8.48 18.11
#